data_e90643e6effe19066b293a80b008d93d
#
_entry.id   e90643e6effe19066b293a80b008d93d
#
_cell.length_a   1.000
_cell.length_b   1.000
_cell.length_c   1.000
_cell.angle_alpha   90.00
_cell.angle_beta   90.00
_cell.angle_gamma   90.00
#
_symmetry.space_group_name_H-M   'P 1'
#
loop_
_entity.id
_entity.type
_entity.pdbx_description
1 polymer ?
#
loop_
_entity_poly.entity_id
_entity_poly.type
_entity_poly.pdbx_seq_one_letter_code
_entity_poly.pdbx_strand_id
1 'polypeptide(L)'
;MAKAIDRRQFLRLAGLGGVGVVLGSALPGVARAHDNDDFFFLQLSDTHWGFQGPPNPDAKGTLKKAIRSVNSLRQKPDFIMFTGDLTHTTDDPVERRRRMAEFKQIVGELEAKTVRFMPGEHDASLDNGKAFQEFFGPTHYTFDHKDVHFIVLDNVSDPRALIGDEQLAWLAADLEKQAADAPIVVFTHRPLFDLAPQWDWATRDGARAIELLLPHKNVTVFYGHIHQENHHMTGHIAHHSAKGLMFALPAPGSQPNRTPVPWDPAHPYQGLGFRDVEADLDEARYTITEYPVVRA
;
A
#
# COMPACT_ATOMS: atom_id res chain seq x y z
N MET A 1 -28.31 -16.52 7.89
CA MET A 1 -27.84 -15.18 8.25
C MET A 1 -26.49 -15.33 8.95
N ALA A 2 -25.39 -15.04 8.23
CA ALA A 2 -24.05 -15.07 8.82
C ALA A 2 -23.94 -13.87 9.78
N LYS A 3 -23.54 -14.12 11.05
CA LYS A 3 -23.26 -13.07 12.02
C LYS A 3 -22.04 -12.28 11.55
N ALA A 4 -22.19 -10.97 11.39
CA ALA A 4 -21.05 -10.08 11.15
C ALA A 4 -20.07 -10.21 12.31
N ILE A 5 -18.81 -10.50 12.01
CA ILE A 5 -17.73 -10.62 12.98
C ILE A 5 -17.30 -9.20 13.37
N ASP A 6 -17.31 -8.92 14.68
CA ASP A 6 -16.75 -7.67 15.22
C ASP A 6 -15.23 -7.68 15.04
N ARG A 7 -14.64 -6.49 14.75
CA ARG A 7 -13.21 -6.25 14.55
C ARG A 7 -12.36 -6.90 15.67
N ARG A 8 -12.79 -6.79 16.92
CA ARG A 8 -12.13 -7.46 18.08
C ARG A 8 -12.25 -8.98 18.07
N GLN A 9 -13.34 -9.52 17.54
CA GLN A 9 -13.51 -10.97 17.39
C GLN A 9 -12.65 -11.52 16.25
N PHE A 10 -12.49 -10.76 15.16
CA PHE A 10 -11.59 -11.11 14.07
C PHE A 10 -10.13 -11.16 14.54
N LEU A 11 -9.68 -10.15 15.29
CA LEU A 11 -8.32 -10.08 15.85
C LEU A 11 -8.04 -11.24 16.84
N ARG A 12 -9.04 -11.70 17.58
CA ARG A 12 -8.90 -12.89 18.47
C ARG A 12 -8.80 -14.21 17.70
N LEU A 13 -9.42 -14.30 16.54
CA LEU A 13 -9.33 -15.48 15.67
C LEU A 13 -8.04 -15.51 14.84
N ALA A 14 -7.49 -14.35 14.47
CA ALA A 14 -6.21 -14.21 13.78
C ALA A 14 -4.99 -14.37 14.73
N GLY A 15 -5.18 -14.21 16.04
CA GLY A 15 -4.13 -14.19 17.07
C GLY A 15 -3.45 -15.53 17.39
N LEU A 16 -3.72 -16.60 16.65
CA LEU A 16 -3.06 -17.91 16.83
C LEU A 16 -1.86 -18.15 15.93
N GLY A 17 -1.37 -17.13 15.21
CA GLY A 17 -0.27 -17.34 14.26
C GLY A 17 0.59 -16.15 13.87
N GLY A 18 0.60 -15.03 14.58
CA GLY A 18 1.44 -13.90 14.18
C GLY A 18 1.74 -12.92 15.32
N VAL A 19 3.01 -12.62 15.52
CA VAL A 19 3.49 -11.62 16.49
C VAL A 19 3.08 -10.24 16.00
N GLY A 20 2.01 -9.70 16.57
CA GLY A 20 1.65 -8.30 16.42
C GLY A 20 2.62 -7.44 17.22
N VAL A 21 3.41 -6.61 16.56
CA VAL A 21 4.20 -5.58 17.25
C VAL A 21 3.26 -4.45 17.63
N VAL A 22 2.77 -4.47 18.87
CA VAL A 22 2.11 -3.32 19.49
C VAL A 22 3.20 -2.46 20.09
N LEU A 23 3.60 -1.41 19.42
CA LEU A 23 4.39 -0.32 20.00
C LEU A 23 3.44 0.68 20.65
N GLY A 24 3.01 0.38 21.87
CA GLY A 24 2.24 1.29 22.68
C GLY A 24 1.91 0.65 24.03
N SER A 25 2.39 1.22 25.12
CA SER A 25 2.06 0.82 26.50
C SER A 25 0.56 1.00 26.74
N ALA A 26 -0.19 -0.09 26.71
CA ALA A 26 -1.62 -0.09 27.03
C ALA A 26 -1.82 -0.04 28.55
N LEU A 27 -2.39 1.05 29.05
CA LEU A 27 -3.16 1.05 30.30
C LEU A 27 -4.59 0.56 30.01
N PRO A 28 -5.19 -0.27 30.89
CA PRO A 28 -6.53 -0.80 30.65
C PRO A 28 -7.59 0.24 30.96
N GLY A 29 -8.45 0.48 29.99
CA GLY A 29 -9.83 0.87 30.20
C GLY A 29 -10.15 2.36 30.31
N VAL A 30 -10.12 3.06 29.19
CA VAL A 30 -11.12 4.11 28.91
C VAL A 30 -11.55 3.89 27.45
N ALA A 31 -12.83 3.57 27.24
CA ALA A 31 -13.43 3.71 25.92
C ALA A 31 -13.45 5.22 25.65
N ARG A 32 -12.43 5.73 24.89
CA ARG A 32 -12.47 7.08 24.35
C ARG A 32 -13.63 7.14 23.36
N ALA A 33 -14.52 8.09 23.54
CA ALA A 33 -15.38 8.54 22.46
C ALA A 33 -14.43 8.98 21.33
N HIS A 34 -14.55 8.37 20.14
CA HIS A 34 -13.86 8.85 18.97
C HIS A 34 -14.34 10.30 18.74
N ASP A 35 -13.43 11.25 18.85
CA ASP A 35 -13.71 12.59 18.35
C ASP A 35 -14.00 12.47 16.85
N ASN A 36 -14.83 13.37 16.32
CA ASN A 36 -15.33 13.31 14.93
C ASN A 36 -14.24 13.44 13.84
N ASP A 37 -12.97 13.56 14.24
CA ASP A 37 -11.83 13.81 13.33
C ASP A 37 -11.01 12.58 13.01
N ASP A 38 -11.08 11.51 13.81
CA ASP A 38 -10.42 10.23 13.48
C ASP A 38 -10.99 9.62 12.22
N PHE A 39 -10.13 9.00 11.43
CA PHE A 39 -10.51 8.28 10.23
C PHE A 39 -9.62 7.05 10.02
N PHE A 40 -10.02 6.16 9.13
CA PHE A 40 -9.15 5.08 8.69
C PHE A 40 -9.24 4.85 7.19
N PHE A 41 -8.15 4.43 6.62
CA PHE A 41 -8.08 3.99 5.23
C PHE A 41 -7.53 2.59 5.11
N LEU A 42 -7.81 1.93 4.00
CA LEU A 42 -7.19 0.64 3.68
C LEU A 42 -6.08 0.83 2.66
N GLN A 43 -4.96 0.14 2.89
CA GLN A 43 -3.91 -0.02 1.90
C GLN A 43 -3.96 -1.44 1.33
N LEU A 44 -4.16 -1.54 0.02
CA LEU A 44 -4.03 -2.74 -0.79
C LEU A 44 -2.86 -2.55 -1.75
N SER A 45 -2.09 -3.59 -2.03
CA SER A 45 -0.89 -3.47 -2.85
C SER A 45 -0.64 -4.73 -3.67
N ASP A 46 0.08 -4.57 -4.80
CA ASP A 46 0.69 -5.68 -5.53
C ASP A 46 -0.30 -6.78 -5.90
N THR A 47 -1.40 -6.38 -6.53
CA THR A 47 -2.46 -7.30 -6.97
C THR A 47 -2.12 -8.05 -8.24
N HIS A 48 -1.26 -7.47 -9.09
CA HIS A 48 -0.77 -8.01 -10.36
C HIS A 48 -1.84 -8.72 -11.17
N TRP A 49 -2.99 -8.10 -11.39
CA TRP A 49 -4.07 -8.70 -12.18
C TRP A 49 -3.57 -9.13 -13.55
N GLY A 50 -3.83 -10.39 -13.89
CA GLY A 50 -3.33 -10.99 -15.12
C GLY A 50 -2.09 -11.87 -14.92
N PHE A 51 -1.53 -11.95 -13.70
CA PHE A 51 -0.49 -12.92 -13.40
C PHE A 51 -0.98 -14.36 -13.55
N GLN A 52 -0.09 -15.22 -14.03
CA GLN A 52 -0.26 -16.67 -14.09
C GLN A 52 1.10 -17.32 -13.81
N GLY A 53 1.18 -18.10 -12.75
CA GLY A 53 2.43 -18.74 -12.42
C GLY A 53 2.40 -19.56 -11.14
N PRO A 54 3.43 -20.41 -10.92
CA PRO A 54 3.50 -21.33 -9.78
C PRO A 54 3.43 -20.67 -8.41
N PRO A 55 3.97 -19.44 -8.19
CA PRO A 55 3.90 -18.78 -6.87
C PRO A 55 2.49 -18.46 -6.38
N ASN A 56 1.52 -18.32 -7.29
CA ASN A 56 0.09 -18.23 -6.96
C ASN A 56 -0.76 -18.72 -8.13
N PRO A 57 -1.15 -19.99 -8.15
CA PRO A 57 -2.03 -20.53 -9.20
C PRO A 57 -3.43 -19.93 -9.24
N ASP A 58 -3.88 -19.28 -8.12
CA ASP A 58 -5.19 -18.62 -8.00
C ASP A 58 -5.06 -17.09 -7.75
N ALA A 59 -4.16 -16.44 -8.47
CA ALA A 59 -3.95 -15.00 -8.35
C ALA A 59 -5.24 -14.17 -8.54
N LYS A 60 -6.08 -14.55 -9.51
CA LYS A 60 -7.40 -13.92 -9.74
C LYS A 60 -8.35 -14.10 -8.56
N GLY A 61 -8.35 -15.26 -7.92
CA GLY A 61 -9.16 -15.55 -6.74
C GLY A 61 -8.73 -14.76 -5.52
N THR A 62 -7.44 -14.48 -5.38
CA THR A 62 -6.89 -13.74 -4.25
C THR A 62 -7.46 -12.31 -4.17
N LEU A 63 -7.42 -11.53 -5.26
CA LEU A 63 -7.99 -10.19 -5.29
C LEU A 63 -9.49 -10.20 -4.96
N LYS A 64 -10.25 -11.12 -5.55
CA LYS A 64 -11.68 -11.24 -5.28
C LYS A 64 -11.98 -11.59 -3.82
N LYS A 65 -11.12 -12.38 -3.18
CA LYS A 65 -11.25 -12.67 -1.74
C LYS A 65 -10.93 -11.44 -0.89
N ALA A 66 -9.89 -10.70 -1.22
CA ALA A 66 -9.56 -9.45 -0.54
C ALA A 66 -10.73 -8.45 -0.62
N ILE A 67 -11.33 -8.26 -1.79
CA ILE A 67 -12.52 -7.41 -1.98
C ILE A 67 -13.68 -7.86 -1.10
N ARG A 68 -13.99 -9.16 -1.06
CA ARG A 68 -15.05 -9.67 -0.17
C ARG A 68 -14.72 -9.41 1.30
N SER A 69 -13.47 -9.59 1.71
CA SER A 69 -13.02 -9.31 3.08
C SER A 69 -13.19 -7.84 3.42
N VAL A 70 -12.79 -6.92 2.54
CA VAL A 70 -12.98 -5.48 2.69
C VAL A 70 -14.48 -5.14 2.80
N ASN A 71 -15.31 -5.68 1.90
CA ASN A 71 -16.75 -5.43 1.91
C ASN A 71 -17.45 -6.00 3.15
N SER A 72 -16.86 -6.99 3.83
CA SER A 72 -17.39 -7.57 5.07
C SER A 72 -17.03 -6.77 6.32
N LEU A 73 -16.17 -5.76 6.23
CA LEU A 73 -15.83 -4.90 7.36
C LEU A 73 -17.07 -4.17 7.86
N ARG A 74 -17.25 -4.18 9.18
CA ARG A 74 -18.39 -3.55 9.84
C ARG A 74 -18.41 -2.03 9.65
N GLN A 75 -17.25 -1.42 9.76
CA GLN A 75 -17.05 -0.02 9.42
C GLN A 75 -16.42 0.06 8.03
N LYS A 76 -16.94 0.95 7.20
CA LYS A 76 -16.37 1.18 5.87
C LYS A 76 -15.23 2.19 6.00
N PRO A 77 -14.12 1.98 5.27
CA PRO A 77 -13.01 2.93 5.27
C PRO A 77 -13.45 4.26 4.65
N ASP A 78 -12.84 5.34 5.06
CA ASP A 78 -13.00 6.65 4.45
C ASP A 78 -12.55 6.63 3.00
N PHE A 79 -11.45 5.95 2.72
CA PHE A 79 -10.99 5.63 1.37
C PHE A 79 -10.14 4.35 1.35
N ILE A 80 -9.90 3.86 0.15
CA ILE A 80 -8.97 2.77 -0.13
C ILE A 80 -7.86 3.31 -1.02
N MET A 81 -6.60 2.99 -0.69
CA MET A 81 -5.43 3.30 -1.51
C MET A 81 -4.80 2.01 -2.03
N PHE A 82 -4.70 1.89 -3.35
CA PHE A 82 -3.90 0.86 -4.00
C PHE A 82 -2.52 1.42 -4.28
N THR A 83 -1.49 0.84 -3.66
CA THR A 83 -0.11 1.32 -3.72
C THR A 83 0.72 0.65 -4.83
N GLY A 84 0.13 0.50 -6.00
CA GLY A 84 0.80 0.10 -7.24
C GLY A 84 0.78 -1.41 -7.52
N ASP A 85 1.34 -1.75 -8.68
CA ASP A 85 1.33 -3.09 -9.28
C ASP A 85 -0.09 -3.68 -9.32
N LEU A 86 -1.01 -2.86 -9.86
CA LEU A 86 -2.41 -3.20 -10.03
C LEU A 86 -2.56 -4.36 -11.00
N THR A 87 -1.80 -4.30 -12.11
CA THR A 87 -1.78 -5.29 -13.18
C THR A 87 -0.38 -5.87 -13.38
N HIS A 88 -0.30 -7.10 -13.85
CA HIS A 88 0.98 -7.71 -14.16
C HIS A 88 1.48 -7.28 -15.54
N THR A 89 2.79 -7.04 -15.65
CA THR A 89 3.45 -6.58 -16.87
C THR A 89 3.12 -7.44 -18.09
N THR A 90 2.95 -6.80 -19.24
CA THR A 90 2.91 -7.40 -20.56
C THR A 90 3.42 -6.40 -21.60
N ASP A 91 4.21 -6.87 -22.56
CA ASP A 91 4.72 -6.05 -23.68
C ASP A 91 3.62 -5.74 -24.71
N ASP A 92 2.55 -6.54 -24.73
CA ASP A 92 1.39 -6.29 -25.60
C ASP A 92 0.56 -5.10 -25.07
N PRO A 93 0.51 -3.96 -25.77
CA PRO A 93 -0.21 -2.77 -25.33
C PRO A 93 -1.74 -2.96 -25.32
N VAL A 94 -2.28 -3.90 -26.09
CA VAL A 94 -3.72 -4.22 -26.11
C VAL A 94 -4.06 -5.04 -24.87
N GLU A 95 -3.26 -6.07 -24.59
CA GLU A 95 -3.41 -6.90 -23.39
C GLU A 95 -3.23 -6.09 -22.11
N ARG A 96 -2.28 -5.12 -22.08
CA ARG A 96 -2.08 -4.22 -20.93
C ARG A 96 -3.35 -3.46 -20.62
N ARG A 97 -3.97 -2.81 -21.62
CA ARG A 97 -5.23 -2.07 -21.43
C ARG A 97 -6.39 -2.98 -21.05
N ARG A 98 -6.45 -4.19 -21.61
CA ARG A 98 -7.45 -5.19 -21.23
C ARG A 98 -7.34 -5.55 -19.74
N ARG A 99 -6.13 -5.79 -19.24
CA ARG A 99 -5.89 -6.07 -17.81
C ARG A 99 -6.31 -4.91 -16.92
N MET A 100 -5.98 -3.67 -17.31
CA MET A 100 -6.38 -2.47 -16.57
C MET A 100 -7.90 -2.29 -16.54
N ALA A 101 -8.57 -2.51 -17.66
CA ALA A 101 -10.03 -2.45 -17.73
C ALA A 101 -10.69 -3.52 -16.84
N GLU A 102 -10.20 -4.77 -16.89
CA GLU A 102 -10.69 -5.86 -16.04
C GLU A 102 -10.46 -5.59 -14.55
N PHE A 103 -9.26 -5.12 -14.20
CA PHE A 103 -8.94 -4.74 -12.82
C PHE A 103 -9.88 -3.65 -12.34
N LYS A 104 -10.07 -2.58 -13.12
CA LYS A 104 -10.98 -1.49 -12.77
C LYS A 104 -12.42 -1.97 -12.57
N GLN A 105 -12.88 -2.91 -13.41
CA GLN A 105 -14.20 -3.52 -13.25
C GLN A 105 -14.31 -4.28 -11.93
N ILE A 106 -13.32 -5.08 -11.58
CA ILE A 106 -13.32 -5.92 -10.37
C ILE A 106 -13.24 -5.09 -9.11
N VAL A 107 -12.37 -4.07 -9.07
CA VAL A 107 -12.29 -3.18 -7.90
C VAL A 107 -13.50 -2.27 -7.79
N GLY A 108 -14.29 -2.11 -8.84
CA GLY A 108 -15.61 -1.48 -8.80
C GLY A 108 -16.63 -2.22 -7.93
N GLU A 109 -16.35 -3.47 -7.51
CA GLU A 109 -17.16 -4.21 -6.54
C GLU A 109 -16.88 -3.80 -5.07
N LEU A 110 -15.88 -2.95 -4.81
CA LEU A 110 -15.61 -2.42 -3.48
C LEU A 110 -16.70 -1.46 -3.04
N GLU A 111 -17.20 -1.68 -1.82
CA GLU A 111 -18.25 -0.86 -1.19
C GLU A 111 -17.65 0.34 -0.42
N ALA A 112 -16.58 0.94 -0.95
CA ALA A 112 -15.97 2.15 -0.41
C ALA A 112 -16.39 3.37 -1.22
N LYS A 113 -16.58 4.53 -0.56
CA LYS A 113 -16.95 5.78 -1.24
C LYS A 113 -15.86 6.28 -2.18
N THR A 114 -14.61 6.08 -1.82
CA THR A 114 -13.45 6.57 -2.55
C THR A 114 -12.40 5.48 -2.66
N VAL A 115 -11.96 5.20 -3.89
CA VAL A 115 -10.83 4.32 -4.18
C VAL A 115 -9.81 5.12 -4.98
N ARG A 116 -8.58 5.13 -4.51
CA ARG A 116 -7.45 5.85 -5.10
C ARG A 116 -6.40 4.88 -5.59
N PHE A 117 -5.68 5.27 -6.62
CA PHE A 117 -4.70 4.43 -7.28
C PHE A 117 -3.40 5.19 -7.49
N MET A 118 -2.31 4.47 -7.42
CA MET A 118 -1.01 4.89 -7.93
C MET A 118 -0.41 3.75 -8.76
N PRO A 119 0.51 4.04 -9.69
CA PRO A 119 1.14 2.99 -10.48
C PRO A 119 2.21 2.24 -9.70
N GLY A 120 2.41 0.95 -10.03
CA GLY A 120 3.64 0.23 -9.84
C GLY A 120 4.41 0.09 -11.16
N GLU A 121 5.63 -0.47 -11.12
CA GLU A 121 6.45 -0.63 -12.32
C GLU A 121 5.79 -1.54 -13.36
N HIS A 122 5.01 -2.51 -12.92
CA HIS A 122 4.27 -3.39 -13.82
C HIS A 122 3.14 -2.68 -14.58
N ASP A 123 2.65 -1.55 -14.03
CA ASP A 123 1.60 -0.74 -14.66
C ASP A 123 2.17 0.32 -15.61
N ALA A 124 3.35 0.90 -15.28
CA ALA A 124 3.74 2.18 -15.83
C ALA A 124 5.12 2.22 -16.53
N SER A 125 6.06 1.33 -16.21
CA SER A 125 7.46 1.46 -16.66
C SER A 125 7.66 1.28 -18.16
N LEU A 126 6.75 0.59 -18.86
CA LEU A 126 6.91 0.30 -20.30
C LEU A 126 6.47 1.44 -21.23
N ASP A 127 5.67 2.39 -20.73
CA ASP A 127 5.13 3.48 -21.55
C ASP A 127 5.07 4.84 -20.81
N ASN A 128 5.87 4.98 -19.75
CA ASN A 128 5.89 6.14 -18.87
C ASN A 128 4.49 6.47 -18.31
N GLY A 129 3.75 5.44 -17.89
CA GLY A 129 2.45 5.57 -17.25
C GLY A 129 1.30 5.98 -18.16
N LYS A 130 1.47 5.97 -19.50
CA LYS A 130 0.41 6.42 -20.42
C LYS A 130 -0.85 5.56 -20.32
N ALA A 131 -0.71 4.24 -20.36
CA ALA A 131 -1.86 3.34 -20.22
C ALA A 131 -2.49 3.45 -18.83
N PHE A 132 -1.69 3.57 -17.78
CA PHE A 132 -2.19 3.78 -16.42
C PHE A 132 -3.09 5.04 -16.34
N GLN A 133 -2.61 6.15 -16.89
CA GLN A 133 -3.35 7.43 -16.88
C GLN A 133 -4.69 7.35 -17.61
N GLU A 134 -4.81 6.57 -18.68
CA GLU A 134 -6.07 6.35 -19.41
C GLU A 134 -7.17 5.75 -18.51
N PHE A 135 -6.82 4.91 -17.53
CA PHE A 135 -7.78 4.17 -16.69
C PHE A 135 -7.92 4.74 -15.28
N PHE A 136 -6.84 5.26 -14.69
CA PHE A 136 -6.77 5.57 -13.26
C PHE A 136 -6.49 7.04 -12.95
N GLY A 137 -6.14 7.85 -13.95
CA GLY A 137 -5.81 9.27 -13.78
C GLY A 137 -4.31 9.51 -13.58
N PRO A 138 -3.92 10.66 -12.99
CA PRO A 138 -2.51 11.06 -12.89
C PRO A 138 -1.70 10.05 -12.09
N THR A 139 -0.40 9.92 -12.44
CA THR A 139 0.53 9.01 -11.76
C THR A 139 1.04 9.57 -10.44
N HIS A 140 1.05 10.90 -10.29
CA HIS A 140 1.34 11.60 -9.04
C HIS A 140 0.32 12.71 -8.80
N TYR A 141 -0.04 12.94 -7.56
CA TYR A 141 -1.05 13.93 -7.18
C TYR A 141 -1.08 14.13 -5.66
N THR A 142 -1.79 15.15 -5.20
CA THR A 142 -2.12 15.35 -3.79
C THR A 142 -3.62 15.32 -3.55
N PHE A 143 -4.00 15.09 -2.33
CA PHE A 143 -5.35 15.27 -1.83
C PHE A 143 -5.33 15.48 -0.31
N ASP A 144 -6.34 16.17 0.20
CA ASP A 144 -6.52 16.30 1.63
C ASP A 144 -7.69 15.43 2.08
N HIS A 145 -7.55 14.86 3.25
CA HIS A 145 -8.64 14.19 3.93
C HIS A 145 -8.57 14.51 5.42
N LYS A 146 -9.64 15.13 5.95
CA LYS A 146 -9.58 15.74 7.27
C LYS A 146 -8.39 16.72 7.33
N ASP A 147 -7.65 16.73 8.41
CA ASP A 147 -6.50 17.62 8.58
C ASP A 147 -5.16 16.99 8.12
N VAL A 148 -5.21 15.91 7.34
CA VAL A 148 -4.02 15.23 6.81
C VAL A 148 -3.83 15.56 5.33
N HIS A 149 -2.61 15.97 4.98
CA HIS A 149 -2.18 16.15 3.61
C HIS A 149 -1.57 14.87 3.05
N PHE A 150 -2.13 14.37 1.94
CA PHE A 150 -1.70 13.14 1.28
C PHE A 150 -1.00 13.47 -0.03
N ILE A 151 0.19 12.89 -0.21
CA ILE A 151 1.02 13.03 -1.40
C ILE A 151 1.23 11.65 -2.03
N VAL A 152 0.93 11.51 -3.29
CA VAL A 152 1.21 10.32 -4.10
C VAL A 152 2.35 10.64 -5.03
N LEU A 153 3.48 9.91 -4.90
CA LEU A 153 4.67 10.08 -5.72
C LEU A 153 4.82 8.91 -6.70
N ASP A 154 5.02 9.24 -7.96
CA ASP A 154 5.38 8.28 -8.99
C ASP A 154 6.90 8.06 -9.00
N ASN A 155 7.33 6.88 -8.60
CA ASN A 155 8.74 6.47 -8.61
C ASN A 155 8.99 5.22 -9.48
N VAL A 156 8.09 5.00 -10.47
CA VAL A 156 8.08 3.77 -11.28
C VAL A 156 7.87 4.00 -12.78
N SER A 157 7.24 5.09 -13.18
CA SER A 157 7.01 5.37 -14.62
C SER A 157 8.31 5.59 -15.38
N ASP A 158 9.34 6.17 -14.75
CA ASP A 158 10.71 6.11 -15.28
C ASP A 158 11.27 4.70 -15.02
N PRO A 159 11.63 3.93 -16.08
CA PRO A 159 12.13 2.56 -15.94
C PRO A 159 13.44 2.45 -15.15
N ARG A 160 14.11 3.60 -14.89
CA ARG A 160 15.28 3.67 -14.03
C ARG A 160 14.95 3.77 -12.55
N ALA A 161 13.67 3.73 -12.17
CA ALA A 161 13.19 3.92 -10.81
C ALA A 161 13.55 5.29 -10.21
N LEU A 162 13.28 6.36 -10.98
CA LEU A 162 13.47 7.73 -10.56
C LEU A 162 12.12 8.43 -10.36
N ILE A 163 12.09 9.33 -9.37
CA ILE A 163 11.04 10.35 -9.22
C ILE A 163 11.28 11.44 -10.29
N GLY A 164 12.52 11.84 -10.47
CA GLY A 164 12.95 12.82 -11.47
C GLY A 164 12.83 14.27 -11.00
N ASP A 165 13.59 15.15 -11.66
CA ASP A 165 13.75 16.55 -11.23
C ASP A 165 12.42 17.34 -11.26
N GLU A 166 11.58 17.09 -12.26
CA GLU A 166 10.30 17.80 -12.42
C GLU A 166 9.36 17.48 -11.25
N GLN A 167 9.21 16.21 -10.90
CA GLN A 167 8.34 15.80 -9.82
C GLN A 167 8.92 16.16 -8.43
N LEU A 168 10.25 16.14 -8.28
CA LEU A 168 10.90 16.63 -7.06
C LEU A 168 10.70 18.12 -6.86
N ALA A 169 10.76 18.93 -7.94
CA ALA A 169 10.45 20.35 -7.87
C ALA A 169 8.96 20.59 -7.54
N TRP A 170 8.06 19.79 -8.11
CA TRP A 170 6.64 19.82 -7.77
C TRP A 170 6.42 19.47 -6.29
N LEU A 171 7.07 18.42 -5.76
CA LEU A 171 7.01 18.05 -4.35
C LEU A 171 7.48 19.20 -3.44
N ALA A 172 8.62 19.83 -3.77
CA ALA A 172 9.14 20.96 -3.00
C ALA A 172 8.13 22.11 -2.96
N ALA A 173 7.57 22.48 -4.10
CA ALA A 173 6.59 23.57 -4.21
C ALA A 173 5.26 23.26 -3.50
N ASP A 174 4.92 21.97 -3.34
CA ASP A 174 3.74 21.55 -2.60
C ASP A 174 4.00 21.61 -1.08
N LEU A 175 5.14 21.08 -0.64
CA LEU A 175 5.56 21.09 0.76
C LEU A 175 5.75 22.50 1.32
N GLU A 176 6.18 23.47 0.51
CA GLU A 176 6.27 24.90 0.90
C GLU A 176 4.94 25.50 1.40
N LYS A 177 3.80 24.91 0.99
CA LYS A 177 2.46 25.36 1.39
C LYS A 177 2.02 24.74 2.72
N GLN A 178 2.70 23.70 3.18
CA GLN A 178 2.35 22.97 4.39
C GLN A 178 3.07 23.55 5.61
N ALA A 179 2.36 23.59 6.75
CA ALA A 179 3.00 23.93 8.01
C ALA A 179 4.03 22.86 8.39
N ALA A 180 5.11 23.25 9.06
CA ALA A 180 6.19 22.32 9.43
C ALA A 180 5.74 21.18 10.36
N ASP A 181 4.61 21.34 11.04
CA ASP A 181 3.99 20.36 11.94
C ASP A 181 2.67 19.76 11.37
N ALA A 182 2.30 20.11 10.15
CA ALA A 182 1.16 19.48 9.49
C ALA A 182 1.36 17.96 9.35
N PRO A 183 0.31 17.14 9.58
CA PRO A 183 0.36 15.73 9.30
C PRO A 183 0.43 15.49 7.79
N ILE A 184 1.49 14.79 7.34
CA ILE A 184 1.72 14.47 5.93
C ILE A 184 1.85 12.95 5.77
N VAL A 185 1.07 12.39 4.86
CA VAL A 185 1.19 11.00 4.43
C VAL A 185 1.66 10.95 2.99
N VAL A 186 2.73 10.21 2.74
CA VAL A 186 3.28 10.01 1.41
C VAL A 186 3.06 8.57 0.97
N PHE A 187 2.52 8.37 -0.24
CA PHE A 187 2.43 7.07 -0.87
C PHE A 187 3.46 6.97 -1.99
N THR A 188 4.21 5.87 -1.99
CA THR A 188 5.12 5.50 -3.08
C THR A 188 4.91 4.03 -3.41
N HIS A 189 5.34 3.58 -4.59
CA HIS A 189 5.31 2.14 -4.84
C HIS A 189 6.58 1.48 -4.31
N ARG A 190 7.76 1.95 -4.72
CA ARG A 190 9.05 1.47 -4.23
C ARG A 190 9.47 2.20 -2.95
N PRO A 191 10.27 1.58 -2.06
CA PRO A 191 10.82 2.30 -0.92
C PRO A 191 11.67 3.49 -1.39
N LEU A 192 11.59 4.62 -0.66
CA LEU A 192 12.41 5.80 -0.93
C LEU A 192 13.87 5.63 -0.51
N PHE A 193 14.17 4.62 0.30
CA PHE A 193 15.49 4.29 0.82
C PHE A 193 16.03 2.98 0.22
N ASP A 194 17.31 2.75 0.35
CA ASP A 194 17.99 1.55 -0.13
C ASP A 194 17.74 0.37 0.82
N LEU A 195 16.64 -0.36 0.62
CA LEU A 195 16.34 -1.57 1.40
C LEU A 195 17.13 -2.78 0.90
N ALA A 196 17.08 -3.02 -0.39
CA ALA A 196 17.85 -4.07 -1.06
C ALA A 196 18.00 -3.68 -2.55
N PRO A 197 18.92 -2.77 -2.89
CA PRO A 197 19.06 -2.25 -4.26
C PRO A 197 19.35 -3.34 -5.30
N GLN A 198 20.08 -4.41 -4.89
CA GLN A 198 20.36 -5.57 -5.73
C GLN A 198 19.10 -6.37 -6.10
N TRP A 199 18.01 -6.18 -5.38
CA TRP A 199 16.70 -6.75 -5.66
C TRP A 199 15.74 -5.74 -6.30
N ASP A 200 16.25 -4.57 -6.68
CA ASP A 200 15.44 -3.46 -7.20
C ASP A 200 14.48 -2.87 -6.13
N TRP A 201 14.83 -3.00 -4.84
CA TRP A 201 14.08 -2.49 -3.70
C TRP A 201 14.67 -1.18 -3.20
N ALA A 202 14.58 -0.19 -4.06
CA ALA A 202 15.05 1.18 -3.83
C ALA A 202 14.42 2.14 -4.86
N THR A 203 14.41 3.42 -4.54
CA THR A 203 14.20 4.52 -5.47
C THR A 203 15.53 5.24 -5.63
N ARG A 204 16.07 5.34 -6.84
CA ARG A 204 17.46 5.80 -7.06
C ARG A 204 17.73 7.23 -6.61
N ASP A 205 16.74 8.10 -6.72
CA ASP A 205 16.78 9.48 -6.23
C ASP A 205 15.88 9.73 -5.01
N GLY A 206 15.47 8.66 -4.35
CA GLY A 206 14.57 8.70 -3.21
C GLY A 206 15.13 9.47 -2.01
N ALA A 207 16.46 9.49 -1.85
CA ALA A 207 17.13 10.31 -0.83
C ALA A 207 16.79 11.81 -0.99
N ARG A 208 16.64 12.31 -2.22
CA ARG A 208 16.26 13.70 -2.49
C ARG A 208 14.83 14.00 -2.04
N ALA A 209 13.90 13.06 -2.24
CA ALA A 209 12.54 13.22 -1.70
C ALA A 209 12.54 13.19 -0.18
N ILE A 210 13.33 12.32 0.45
CA ILE A 210 13.50 12.28 1.90
C ILE A 210 14.06 13.60 2.42
N GLU A 211 15.07 14.19 1.78
CA GLU A 211 15.64 15.49 2.14
C GLU A 211 14.59 16.61 2.12
N LEU A 212 13.66 16.60 1.15
CA LEU A 212 12.55 17.55 1.09
C LEU A 212 11.52 17.33 2.20
N LEU A 213 11.31 16.10 2.64
CA LEU A 213 10.36 15.73 3.70
C LEU A 213 10.88 15.98 5.12
N LEU A 214 12.20 15.88 5.33
CA LEU A 214 12.83 16.00 6.67
C LEU A 214 12.51 17.29 7.44
N PRO A 215 12.29 18.48 6.82
CA PRO A 215 11.88 19.67 7.55
C PRO A 215 10.47 19.58 8.18
N HIS A 216 9.62 18.67 7.74
CA HIS A 216 8.27 18.46 8.25
C HIS A 216 8.27 17.42 9.37
N LYS A 217 7.68 17.73 10.52
CA LYS A 217 7.79 16.92 11.74
C LYS A 217 6.96 15.64 11.74
N ASN A 218 5.82 15.67 11.06
CA ASN A 218 4.79 14.63 11.13
C ASN A 218 4.60 13.98 9.75
N VAL A 219 5.62 13.24 9.29
CA VAL A 219 5.61 12.56 7.99
C VAL A 219 5.61 11.05 8.17
N THR A 220 4.72 10.38 7.46
CA THR A 220 4.69 8.91 7.35
C THR A 220 4.61 8.50 5.89
N VAL A 221 5.40 7.52 5.49
CA VAL A 221 5.46 6.98 4.12
C VAL A 221 4.89 5.56 4.10
N PHE A 222 3.94 5.32 3.21
CA PHE A 222 3.41 3.98 2.92
C PHE A 222 3.82 3.54 1.52
N TYR A 223 4.28 2.28 1.37
CA TYR A 223 4.75 1.77 0.10
C TYR A 223 4.36 0.30 -0.12
N GLY A 224 4.53 -0.22 -1.33
CA GLY A 224 4.27 -1.59 -1.75
C GLY A 224 5.53 -2.32 -2.21
N HIS A 225 5.49 -2.91 -3.43
CA HIS A 225 6.61 -3.45 -4.19
C HIS A 225 7.31 -4.68 -3.59
N ILE A 226 7.55 -4.69 -2.30
CA ILE A 226 8.34 -5.76 -1.66
C ILE A 226 7.49 -6.94 -1.19
N HIS A 227 6.17 -6.88 -1.38
CA HIS A 227 5.18 -7.91 -1.06
C HIS A 227 5.25 -8.45 0.38
N GLN A 228 5.73 -7.65 1.31
CA GLN A 228 5.84 -8.02 2.72
C GLN A 228 5.73 -6.81 3.63
N GLU A 229 5.40 -7.06 4.86
CA GLU A 229 5.41 -6.06 5.92
C GLU A 229 6.87 -5.71 6.26
N ASN A 230 7.18 -4.43 6.22
CA ASN A 230 8.47 -3.87 6.63
C ASN A 230 8.27 -2.50 7.25
N HIS A 231 9.01 -2.23 8.32
CA HIS A 231 9.01 -0.95 9.02
C HIS A 231 10.43 -0.42 9.09
N HIS A 232 10.62 0.82 8.63
CA HIS A 232 11.91 1.49 8.59
C HIS A 232 11.80 2.94 9.04
N MET A 233 12.86 3.49 9.60
CA MET A 233 12.93 4.89 9.99
C MET A 233 14.06 5.60 9.26
N THR A 234 13.78 6.73 8.64
CA THR A 234 14.79 7.65 8.12
C THR A 234 14.67 8.97 8.88
N GLY A 235 15.57 9.17 9.87
CA GLY A 235 15.38 10.23 10.84
C GLY A 235 14.10 9.98 11.65
N HIS A 236 13.17 10.92 11.61
CA HIS A 236 11.86 10.79 12.26
C HIS A 236 10.75 10.29 11.31
N ILE A 237 11.05 10.16 10.01
CA ILE A 237 10.08 9.70 9.02
C ILE A 237 9.93 8.18 9.13
N ALA A 238 8.70 7.73 9.40
CA ALA A 238 8.36 6.32 9.41
C ALA A 238 7.99 5.83 8.01
N HIS A 239 8.50 4.68 7.60
CA HIS A 239 8.19 4.04 6.32
C HIS A 239 7.59 2.66 6.57
N HIS A 240 6.44 2.36 5.95
CA HIS A 240 5.69 1.14 6.18
C HIS A 240 5.26 0.50 4.85
N SER A 241 5.73 -0.72 4.55
CA SER A 241 5.25 -1.47 3.39
C SER A 241 4.12 -2.41 3.74
N ALA A 242 3.21 -2.60 2.78
CA ALA A 242 2.12 -3.57 2.85
C ALA A 242 2.54 -4.93 2.29
N LYS A 243 1.85 -5.99 2.74
CA LYS A 243 1.85 -7.29 2.06
C LYS A 243 1.22 -7.15 0.69
N GLY A 244 1.71 -7.94 -0.26
CA GLY A 244 1.08 -8.05 -1.58
C GLY A 244 -0.15 -8.95 -1.57
N LEU A 245 -0.96 -8.83 -2.61
CA LEU A 245 -2.12 -9.68 -2.85
C LEU A 245 -1.87 -10.76 -3.92
N MET A 246 -0.61 -10.87 -4.40
CA MET A 246 -0.27 -11.82 -5.44
C MET A 246 0.51 -13.03 -4.93
N PHE A 247 1.71 -12.82 -4.44
CA PHE A 247 2.57 -13.81 -3.78
C PHE A 247 3.49 -13.13 -2.77
N ALA A 248 3.98 -13.89 -1.80
CA ALA A 248 4.97 -13.38 -0.85
C ALA A 248 6.38 -13.43 -1.45
N LEU A 249 7.20 -12.44 -1.08
CA LEU A 249 8.63 -12.40 -1.37
C LEU A 249 9.45 -12.69 -0.11
N PRO A 250 10.68 -13.17 -0.21
CA PRO A 250 11.53 -13.48 0.92
C PRO A 250 12.01 -12.20 1.63
N ALA A 251 12.35 -12.33 2.90
CA ALA A 251 12.94 -11.21 3.65
C ALA A 251 14.26 -10.74 3.01
N PRO A 252 14.58 -9.43 3.05
CA PRO A 252 15.82 -8.90 2.51
C PRO A 252 17.04 -9.64 3.05
N GLY A 253 17.93 -10.07 2.16
CA GLY A 253 19.17 -10.79 2.52
C GLY A 253 19.01 -12.24 2.97
N SER A 254 17.78 -12.78 3.05
CA SER A 254 17.55 -14.17 3.45
C SER A 254 17.96 -15.21 2.38
N GLN A 255 18.08 -14.77 1.14
CA GLN A 255 18.54 -15.58 0.01
C GLN A 255 19.21 -14.70 -1.07
N PRO A 256 19.96 -15.27 -2.02
CA PRO A 256 20.69 -14.49 -3.03
C PRO A 256 19.79 -13.67 -3.96
N ASN A 257 18.59 -14.16 -4.27
CA ASN A 257 17.67 -13.55 -5.22
C ASN A 257 16.27 -13.38 -4.60
N ARG A 258 15.47 -12.43 -5.09
CA ARG A 258 14.07 -12.23 -4.71
C ARG A 258 13.10 -13.27 -5.34
N THR A 259 13.46 -14.56 -5.29
CA THR A 259 12.58 -15.60 -5.79
C THR A 259 11.34 -15.68 -4.91
N PRO A 260 10.13 -15.63 -5.49
CA PRO A 260 8.90 -15.74 -4.71
C PRO A 260 8.87 -16.95 -3.80
N VAL A 261 8.25 -16.80 -2.63
CA VAL A 261 8.01 -17.92 -1.72
C VAL A 261 7.16 -18.96 -2.45
N PRO A 262 7.56 -20.25 -2.44
CA PRO A 262 6.79 -21.30 -3.09
C PRO A 262 5.35 -21.38 -2.58
N TRP A 263 4.40 -21.58 -3.49
CA TRP A 263 3.01 -21.77 -3.13
C TRP A 263 2.80 -23.08 -2.37
N ASP A 264 2.08 -23.00 -1.25
CA ASP A 264 1.71 -24.16 -0.44
C ASP A 264 0.20 -24.39 -0.53
N PRO A 265 -0.27 -25.53 -1.08
CA PRO A 265 -1.70 -25.83 -1.16
C PRO A 265 -2.38 -25.97 0.20
N ALA A 266 -1.63 -26.25 1.28
CA ALA A 266 -2.17 -26.28 2.64
C ALA A 266 -2.41 -24.85 3.19
N HIS A 267 -1.58 -23.90 2.75
CA HIS A 267 -1.62 -22.50 3.17
C HIS A 267 -1.58 -21.53 1.97
N PRO A 268 -2.58 -21.59 1.05
CA PRO A 268 -2.53 -20.96 -0.27
C PRO A 268 -2.42 -19.43 -0.25
N TYR A 269 -2.70 -18.78 0.87
CA TYR A 269 -2.65 -17.33 1.05
C TYR A 269 -1.64 -16.88 2.10
N GLN A 270 -0.68 -17.76 2.45
CA GLN A 270 0.36 -17.41 3.41
C GLN A 270 1.17 -16.21 2.94
N GLY A 271 1.33 -15.21 3.83
CA GLY A 271 2.06 -13.98 3.52
C GLY A 271 1.29 -12.96 2.68
N LEU A 272 0.05 -13.26 2.26
CA LEU A 272 -0.81 -12.32 1.52
C LEU A 272 -1.75 -11.58 2.46
N GLY A 273 -1.96 -10.30 2.19
CA GLY A 273 -2.81 -9.48 3.05
C GLY A 273 -3.01 -8.06 2.54
N PHE A 274 -3.82 -7.34 3.28
CA PHE A 274 -4.01 -5.90 3.19
C PHE A 274 -4.04 -5.34 4.60
N ARG A 275 -4.01 -4.02 4.73
CA ARG A 275 -4.02 -3.40 6.07
C ARG A 275 -5.05 -2.31 6.18
N ASP A 276 -5.49 -2.04 7.40
CA ASP A 276 -6.05 -0.76 7.75
C ASP A 276 -5.01 0.14 8.44
N VAL A 277 -5.22 1.43 8.29
CA VAL A 277 -4.41 2.49 8.88
C VAL A 277 -5.37 3.46 9.53
N GLU A 278 -5.41 3.43 10.86
CA GLU A 278 -6.19 4.38 11.66
C GLU A 278 -5.34 5.59 11.97
N ALA A 279 -5.84 6.77 11.65
CA ALA A 279 -5.24 8.03 12.05
C ALA A 279 -5.79 8.47 13.41
N ASP A 280 -4.89 8.73 14.35
CA ASP A 280 -5.14 9.45 15.60
C ASP A 280 -4.54 10.85 15.39
N LEU A 281 -5.39 11.82 15.08
CA LEU A 281 -4.96 13.17 14.73
C LEU A 281 -4.46 13.96 15.94
N ASP A 282 -4.95 13.66 17.14
CA ASP A 282 -4.52 14.31 18.39
C ASP A 282 -3.05 13.99 18.72
N GLU A 283 -2.62 12.78 18.36
CA GLU A 283 -1.26 12.30 18.66
C GLU A 283 -0.36 12.22 17.43
N ALA A 284 -0.85 12.64 16.25
CA ALA A 284 -0.17 12.56 14.94
C ALA A 284 0.42 11.17 14.68
N ARG A 285 -0.34 10.12 15.01
CA ARG A 285 0.08 8.72 14.93
C ARG A 285 -0.85 7.90 14.06
N TYR A 286 -0.29 6.82 13.50
CA TYR A 286 -1.03 5.83 12.75
C TYR A 286 -0.95 4.46 13.42
N THR A 287 -2.12 3.85 13.66
CA THR A 287 -2.21 2.46 14.08
C THR A 287 -2.43 1.59 12.86
N ILE A 288 -1.53 0.65 12.62
CA ILE A 288 -1.56 -0.23 11.45
C ILE A 288 -2.02 -1.61 11.90
N THR A 289 -3.06 -2.14 11.23
CA THR A 289 -3.56 -3.50 11.48
C THR A 289 -3.53 -4.31 10.18
N GLU A 290 -2.78 -5.41 10.17
CA GLU A 290 -2.69 -6.31 9.03
C GLU A 290 -3.87 -7.30 8.99
N TYR A 291 -4.50 -7.43 7.84
CA TYR A 291 -5.55 -8.40 7.56
C TYR A 291 -5.03 -9.46 6.58
N PRO A 292 -4.87 -10.70 7.01
CA PRO A 292 -4.48 -11.77 6.09
C PRO A 292 -5.61 -12.11 5.12
N VAL A 293 -5.26 -12.50 3.90
CA VAL A 293 -6.20 -13.18 3.02
C VAL A 293 -6.40 -14.60 3.56
N VAL A 294 -7.63 -14.92 3.91
CA VAL A 294 -7.97 -16.22 4.53
C VAL A 294 -8.84 -17.07 3.60
N ARG A 295 -8.80 -18.39 3.79
CA ARG A 295 -9.80 -19.27 3.17
C ARG A 295 -11.19 -18.88 3.68
N ALA A 296 -12.09 -18.57 2.75
CA ALA A 296 -13.51 -18.39 3.07
C ALA A 296 -14.15 -19.73 3.40
#